data_4c0641724bbdb299ab771bcd0c0d4042
#
_entry.id   4c0641724bbdb299ab771bcd0c0d4042
#
_cell.length_a   1.000
_cell.length_b   1.000
_cell.length_c   1.000
_cell.angle_alpha   90.00
_cell.angle_beta   90.00
_cell.angle_gamma   90.00
#
_symmetry.space_group_name_H-M   'P 1'
#
loop_
_entity.id
_entity.type
_entity.pdbx_description
1 polymer ?
#
loop_
_entity_poly.entity_id
_entity_poly.type
_entity_poly.pdbx_seq_one_letter_code
_entity_poly.pdbx_strand_id
1 'polypeptide(L)'
;MNGVLRGKRILVVEDEPLVAMMVEDILLGENAVVIGPAASLAKALELAQGEFDAALLDVNLAAERVYPVARRLQQRGIPFVFATGYGGPDEEWGNMPNILEKPYSRGDVIAALEQALGLDG
;
A
#
# COMPACT_ATOMS: atom_id res chain seq x y z
N MET A 1 -20.18 -4.51 -11.98
CA MET A 1 -19.03 -5.42 -12.05
C MET A 1 -18.39 -5.56 -10.69
N ASN A 2 -18.12 -6.76 -10.29
CA ASN A 2 -17.49 -7.01 -9.02
C ASN A 2 -16.00 -6.67 -9.10
N GLY A 3 -15.52 -5.92 -8.13
CA GLY A 3 -14.11 -5.63 -8.03
C GLY A 3 -13.32 -6.86 -7.64
N VAL A 4 -12.16 -7.03 -8.24
CA VAL A 4 -11.26 -8.12 -7.89
C VAL A 4 -10.69 -7.96 -6.48
N LEU A 5 -10.77 -6.75 -5.93
CA LEU A 5 -10.32 -6.47 -4.57
C LEU A 5 -11.41 -6.73 -3.53
N ARG A 6 -12.59 -7.17 -3.95
CA ARG A 6 -13.71 -7.41 -3.02
C ARG A 6 -13.30 -8.39 -1.93
N GLY A 7 -13.50 -7.97 -0.68
CA GLY A 7 -13.16 -8.76 0.48
C GLY A 7 -11.69 -8.85 0.82
N LYS A 8 -10.81 -8.29 -0.02
CA LYS A 8 -9.38 -8.29 0.27
C LYS A 8 -9.07 -7.27 1.37
N ARG A 9 -8.23 -7.65 2.30
CA ARG A 9 -7.82 -6.78 3.40
C ARG A 9 -6.51 -6.10 3.02
N ILE A 10 -6.54 -4.78 2.99
CA ILE A 10 -5.39 -3.99 2.51
C ILE A 10 -4.89 -3.10 3.63
N LEU A 11 -3.65 -3.29 4.02
CA LEU A 11 -2.99 -2.38 4.96
C LEU A 11 -2.60 -1.12 4.21
N VAL A 12 -3.00 0.04 4.72
CA VAL A 12 -2.67 1.33 4.12
C VAL A 12 -1.75 2.08 5.07
N VAL A 13 -0.59 2.49 4.57
CA VAL A 13 0.40 3.27 5.32
C VAL A 13 0.61 4.58 4.58
N GLU A 14 0.13 5.68 5.17
CA GLU A 14 0.15 6.99 4.53
C GLU A 14 -0.01 8.07 5.61
N ASP A 15 0.90 9.03 5.64
CA ASP A 15 0.86 10.07 6.67
C ASP A 15 0.12 11.34 6.25
N GLU A 16 -0.15 11.53 4.96
CA GLU A 16 -0.92 12.69 4.51
C GLU A 16 -2.42 12.38 4.61
N PRO A 17 -3.16 13.10 5.46
CA PRO A 17 -4.57 12.76 5.70
C PRO A 17 -5.44 12.73 4.45
N LEU A 18 -5.25 13.69 3.54
CA LEU A 18 -6.08 13.75 2.34
C LEU A 18 -5.78 12.60 1.39
N VAL A 19 -4.52 12.21 1.27
CA VAL A 19 -4.15 11.08 0.44
C VAL A 19 -4.67 9.78 1.06
N ALA A 20 -4.53 9.64 2.37
CA ALA A 20 -5.04 8.47 3.09
C ALA A 20 -6.55 8.31 2.90
N MET A 21 -7.29 9.43 2.98
CA MET A 21 -8.74 9.42 2.76
C MET A 21 -9.08 9.01 1.34
N MET A 22 -8.34 9.51 0.36
CA MET A 22 -8.55 9.16 -1.03
C MET A 22 -8.35 7.66 -1.26
N VAL A 23 -7.27 7.11 -0.74
CA VAL A 23 -6.99 5.68 -0.89
C VAL A 23 -8.05 4.85 -0.19
N GLU A 24 -8.45 5.26 1.00
CA GLU A 24 -9.50 4.58 1.75
C GLU A 24 -10.81 4.56 0.95
N ASP A 25 -11.20 5.70 0.39
CA ASP A 25 -12.42 5.79 -0.42
C ASP A 25 -12.35 4.88 -1.65
N ILE A 26 -11.19 4.83 -2.30
CA ILE A 26 -11.00 3.96 -3.45
C ILE A 26 -11.22 2.50 -3.05
N LEU A 27 -10.58 2.08 -1.98
CA LEU A 27 -10.66 0.68 -1.54
C LEU A 27 -12.05 0.30 -1.06
N LEU A 28 -12.69 1.18 -0.31
CA LEU A 28 -14.06 0.93 0.14
C LEU A 28 -15.03 0.86 -1.04
N GLY A 29 -14.80 1.68 -2.06
CA GLY A 29 -15.59 1.64 -3.29
C GLY A 29 -15.45 0.31 -4.04
N GLU A 30 -14.35 -0.40 -3.83
CA GLU A 30 -14.12 -1.71 -4.42
C GLU A 30 -14.52 -2.84 -3.47
N ASN A 31 -15.16 -2.51 -2.38
CA ASN A 31 -15.58 -3.48 -1.34
C ASN A 31 -14.40 -4.22 -0.71
N ALA A 32 -13.23 -3.61 -0.71
CA ALA A 32 -12.09 -4.11 0.03
C ALA A 32 -12.22 -3.69 1.50
N VAL A 33 -11.44 -4.32 2.35
CA VAL A 33 -11.37 -3.99 3.77
C VAL A 33 -10.08 -3.20 4.01
N VAL A 34 -10.19 -2.05 4.66
CA VAL A 34 -9.03 -1.19 4.93
C VAL A 34 -8.53 -1.46 6.34
N ILE A 35 -7.25 -1.78 6.44
CA ILE A 35 -6.54 -1.90 7.72
C ILE A 35 -5.70 -0.63 7.87
N GLY A 36 -5.95 0.13 8.92
CA GLY A 36 -5.34 1.45 9.09
C GLY A 36 -6.30 2.55 8.67
N PRO A 37 -5.85 3.65 8.08
CA PRO A 37 -4.47 3.96 7.66
C PRO A 37 -3.54 4.17 8.85
N ALA A 38 -2.30 3.74 8.69
CA ALA A 38 -1.25 4.02 9.67
C ALA A 38 -0.49 5.26 9.20
N ALA A 39 -0.37 6.26 10.07
CA ALA A 39 0.25 7.54 9.72
C ALA A 39 1.69 7.65 10.21
N SER A 40 2.19 6.65 10.90
CA SER A 40 3.55 6.65 11.44
C SER A 40 4.19 5.28 11.23
N LEU A 41 5.52 5.25 11.26
CA LEU A 41 6.24 4.00 11.15
C LEU A 41 5.90 3.06 12.31
N ALA A 42 5.80 3.59 13.54
CA ALA A 42 5.49 2.78 14.71
C ALA A 42 4.13 2.10 14.57
N LYS A 43 3.11 2.85 14.15
CA LYS A 43 1.78 2.28 13.97
C LYS A 43 1.75 1.29 12.82
N ALA A 44 2.47 1.60 11.74
CA ALA A 44 2.56 0.70 10.60
C ALA A 44 3.20 -0.63 10.98
N LEU A 45 4.26 -0.60 11.76
CA LEU A 45 4.92 -1.83 12.23
C LEU A 45 4.02 -2.66 13.12
N GLU A 46 3.22 -1.99 13.96
CA GLU A 46 2.25 -2.67 14.80
C GLU A 46 1.21 -3.39 13.94
N LEU A 47 0.62 -2.68 12.97
CA LEU A 47 -0.40 -3.26 12.11
C LEU A 47 0.16 -4.31 11.16
N ALA A 48 1.44 -4.20 10.81
CA ALA A 48 2.09 -5.15 9.90
C ALA A 48 2.19 -6.55 10.48
N GLN A 49 1.94 -6.72 11.76
CA GLN A 49 1.94 -8.04 12.41
C GLN A 49 0.58 -8.73 12.35
N GLY A 50 -0.46 -8.02 11.90
CA GLY A 50 -1.81 -8.56 11.84
C GLY A 50 -2.08 -9.33 10.56
N GLU A 51 -3.35 -9.61 10.32
CA GLU A 51 -3.79 -10.39 9.16
C GLU A 51 -4.32 -9.48 8.07
N PHE A 52 -3.72 -9.55 6.89
CA PHE A 52 -4.19 -8.81 5.72
C PHE A 52 -3.60 -9.47 4.47
N ASP A 53 -4.11 -9.08 3.31
CA ASP A 53 -3.78 -9.75 2.05
C ASP A 53 -2.69 -9.02 1.26
N ALA A 54 -2.65 -7.70 1.36
CA ALA A 54 -1.65 -6.88 0.69
C ALA A 54 -1.53 -5.55 1.41
N ALA A 55 -0.54 -4.75 1.01
CA ALA A 55 -0.34 -3.43 1.62
C ALA A 55 0.01 -2.37 0.57
N LEU A 56 -0.39 -1.14 0.86
CA LEU A 56 0.02 0.03 0.10
C LEU A 56 0.85 0.90 1.04
N LEU A 57 2.11 1.08 0.71
CA LEU A 57 3.09 1.70 1.59
C LEU A 57 3.62 3.00 0.98
N ASP A 58 3.29 4.13 1.61
CA ASP A 58 3.95 5.39 1.25
C ASP A 58 5.40 5.30 1.74
N VAL A 59 6.35 5.53 0.83
CA VAL A 59 7.77 5.41 1.15
C VAL A 59 8.19 6.41 2.23
N ASN A 60 7.65 7.64 2.15
CA ASN A 60 8.04 8.70 3.08
C ASN A 60 6.94 8.95 4.11
N LEU A 61 7.23 8.66 5.37
CA LEU A 61 6.33 8.91 6.48
C LEU A 61 6.93 10.04 7.32
N ALA A 62 6.67 11.28 6.90
CA ALA A 62 7.25 12.46 7.52
C ALA A 62 8.78 12.34 7.52
N ALA A 63 9.42 12.19 8.68
CA ALA A 63 10.87 12.08 8.78
C ALA A 63 11.38 10.65 8.66
N GLU A 64 10.51 9.66 8.49
CA GLU A 64 10.90 8.25 8.50
C GLU A 64 10.59 7.56 7.18
N ARG A 65 11.35 6.52 6.88
CA ARG A 65 11.11 5.71 5.69
C ARG A 65 10.36 4.44 6.06
N VAL A 66 9.53 3.98 5.15
CA VAL A 66 8.64 2.84 5.38
C VAL A 66 9.34 1.48 5.27
N TYR A 67 10.61 1.45 4.89
CA TYR A 67 11.29 0.20 4.54
C TYR A 67 11.29 -0.88 5.62
N PRO A 68 11.34 -0.57 6.92
CA PRO A 68 11.21 -1.64 7.93
C PRO A 68 9.90 -2.41 7.80
N VAL A 69 8.81 -1.73 7.43
CA VAL A 69 7.52 -2.39 7.20
C VAL A 69 7.63 -3.31 5.99
N ALA A 70 8.21 -2.81 4.90
CA ALA A 70 8.37 -3.59 3.68
C ALA A 70 9.18 -4.86 3.94
N ARG A 71 10.26 -4.75 4.70
CA ARG A 71 11.08 -5.92 5.05
C ARG A 71 10.28 -6.94 5.85
N ARG A 72 9.46 -6.47 6.79
CA ARG A 72 8.61 -7.35 7.57
C ARG A 72 7.62 -8.11 6.70
N LEU A 73 7.02 -7.40 5.75
CA LEU A 73 6.06 -8.02 4.83
C LEU A 73 6.74 -9.03 3.92
N GLN A 74 7.96 -8.74 3.46
CA GLN A 74 8.74 -9.72 2.70
C GLN A 74 8.98 -10.99 3.50
N GLN A 75 9.35 -10.86 4.76
CA GLN A 75 9.57 -11.99 5.64
C GLN A 75 8.31 -12.83 5.81
N ARG A 76 7.14 -12.20 5.80
CA ARG A 76 5.87 -12.88 5.95
C ARG A 76 5.28 -13.36 4.62
N GLY A 77 5.90 -13.03 3.50
CA GLY A 77 5.39 -13.41 2.19
C GLY A 77 4.14 -12.62 1.78
N ILE A 78 3.92 -11.44 2.34
CA ILE A 78 2.75 -10.61 2.01
C ILE A 78 3.13 -9.60 0.93
N PRO A 79 2.40 -9.57 -0.19
CA PRO A 79 2.72 -8.62 -1.25
C PRO A 79 2.39 -7.18 -0.87
N PHE A 80 3.12 -6.23 -1.44
CA PHE A 80 2.90 -4.82 -1.17
C PHE A 80 3.25 -3.97 -2.38
N VAL A 81 2.74 -2.74 -2.38
CA VAL A 81 2.98 -1.75 -3.41
C VAL A 81 3.56 -0.52 -2.72
N PHE A 82 4.63 0.05 -3.27
CA PHE A 82 5.15 1.33 -2.81
C PHE A 82 4.43 2.47 -3.51
N ALA A 83 4.13 3.52 -2.77
CA ALA A 83 3.70 4.80 -3.32
C ALA A 83 4.78 5.82 -3.04
N THR A 84 5.26 6.49 -4.08
CA THR A 84 6.35 7.45 -3.93
C THR A 84 5.99 8.78 -4.56
N GLY A 85 6.58 9.84 -4.03
CA GLY A 85 6.54 11.12 -4.68
C GLY A 85 7.68 11.22 -5.68
N TYR A 86 8.40 12.32 -5.59
CA TYR A 86 9.50 12.58 -6.49
C TYR A 86 10.70 11.68 -6.17
N GLY A 87 11.30 11.12 -7.20
CA GLY A 87 12.55 10.39 -7.06
C GLY A 87 12.43 8.87 -6.83
N GLY A 88 11.24 8.38 -6.57
CA GLY A 88 11.03 6.95 -6.37
C GLY A 88 11.58 6.43 -5.04
N PRO A 89 11.55 5.10 -4.83
CA PRO A 89 12.12 4.51 -3.62
C PRO A 89 13.65 4.45 -3.69
N ASP A 90 14.26 4.08 -2.57
CA ASP A 90 15.71 3.90 -2.52
C ASP A 90 16.15 2.81 -3.50
N GLU A 91 17.41 2.86 -3.89
CA GLU A 91 17.95 2.00 -4.94
C GLU A 91 17.74 0.52 -4.68
N GLU A 92 17.88 0.07 -3.45
CA GLU A 92 17.71 -1.35 -3.13
C GLU A 92 16.29 -1.86 -3.40
N TRP A 93 15.32 -0.94 -3.51
CA TRP A 93 13.92 -1.26 -3.75
C TRP A 93 13.47 -0.84 -5.15
N GLY A 94 14.35 -0.28 -5.96
CA GLY A 94 14.01 0.30 -7.25
C GLY A 94 13.51 -0.71 -8.28
N ASN A 95 13.81 -1.99 -8.08
CA ASN A 95 13.38 -3.04 -8.99
C ASN A 95 12.04 -3.66 -8.63
N MET A 96 11.40 -3.15 -7.58
CA MET A 96 10.08 -3.65 -7.20
C MET A 96 9.08 -3.33 -8.30
N PRO A 97 8.23 -4.30 -8.66
CA PRO A 97 7.14 -4.02 -9.60
C PRO A 97 6.04 -3.21 -8.90
N ASN A 98 5.18 -2.59 -9.68
CA ASN A 98 3.98 -1.93 -9.16
C ASN A 98 4.23 -0.78 -8.23
N ILE A 99 5.24 0.05 -8.54
CA ILE A 99 5.48 1.27 -7.79
C ILE A 99 4.52 2.34 -8.30
N LEU A 100 3.75 2.94 -7.38
CA LEU A 100 2.84 4.03 -7.72
C LEU A 100 3.55 5.36 -7.55
N GLU A 101 3.52 6.19 -8.58
CA GLU A 101 4.08 7.54 -8.50
C GLU A 101 2.94 8.54 -8.23
N LYS A 102 3.15 9.41 -7.27
CA LYS A 102 2.18 10.46 -6.96
C LYS A 102 2.27 11.57 -8.01
N PRO A 103 1.16 12.15 -8.43
CA PRO A 103 -0.21 11.79 -8.07
C PRO A 103 -0.68 10.56 -8.85
N TYR A 104 -1.41 9.71 -8.18
CA TYR A 104 -1.94 8.52 -8.84
C TYR A 104 -3.46 8.54 -8.82
N SER A 105 -4.06 7.82 -9.75
CA SER A 105 -5.50 7.77 -9.92
C SER A 105 -6.08 6.54 -9.23
N ARG A 106 -7.41 6.51 -9.14
CA ARG A 106 -8.13 5.33 -8.68
C ARG A 106 -7.71 4.08 -9.46
N GLY A 107 -7.67 4.18 -10.79
CA GLY A 107 -7.30 3.06 -11.63
C GLY A 107 -5.88 2.56 -11.36
N ASP A 108 -4.97 3.50 -11.10
CA ASP A 108 -3.57 3.15 -10.79
C ASP A 108 -3.49 2.33 -9.51
N VAL A 109 -4.22 2.73 -8.47
CA VAL A 109 -4.22 2.02 -7.19
C VAL A 109 -4.78 0.61 -7.37
N ILE A 110 -5.92 0.50 -8.03
CA ILE A 110 -6.56 -0.80 -8.23
C ILE A 110 -5.66 -1.73 -9.04
N ALA A 111 -5.11 -1.23 -10.16
CA ALA A 111 -4.26 -2.05 -11.03
C ALA A 111 -3.01 -2.53 -10.29
N ALA A 112 -2.37 -1.64 -9.51
CA ALA A 112 -1.17 -2.02 -8.78
C ALA A 112 -1.44 -3.10 -7.74
N LEU A 113 -2.55 -2.98 -7.01
CA LEU A 113 -2.90 -3.97 -6.01
C LEU A 113 -3.34 -5.29 -6.64
N GLU A 114 -4.07 -5.23 -7.73
CA GLU A 114 -4.45 -6.44 -8.47
C GLU A 114 -3.21 -7.20 -8.93
N GLN A 115 -2.24 -6.48 -9.46
CA GLN A 115 -1.01 -7.08 -9.93
C GLN A 115 -0.20 -7.67 -8.78
N ALA A 116 -0.09 -6.94 -7.67
CA ALA A 116 0.62 -7.41 -6.49
C ALA A 116 0.00 -8.68 -5.92
N LEU A 117 -1.33 -8.78 -5.96
CA LEU A 117 -2.07 -9.95 -5.47
C LEU A 117 -2.14 -11.08 -6.49
N GLY A 118 -1.63 -10.88 -7.72
CA GLY A 118 -1.71 -11.89 -8.76
C GLY A 118 -3.09 -12.06 -9.35
N LEU A 119 -3.92 -11.01 -9.30
CA LEU A 119 -5.31 -11.06 -9.76
C LEU A 119 -5.53 -10.44 -11.13
N ASP A 120 -4.48 -10.03 -11.78
CA ASP A 120 -4.59 -9.29 -13.04
C ASP A 120 -4.67 -10.18 -14.28
N GLY A 121 -4.98 -11.36 -14.06
CA GLY A 121 -5.26 -12.22 -15.14
C GLY A 121 -4.38 -13.21 -15.58
#